data_64c41cc62731576330013f64e54a53cd
#
_entry.id   64c41cc62731576330013f64e54a53cd
#
_cell.length_a   1.000
_cell.length_b   1.000
_cell.length_c   1.000
_cell.angle_alpha   90.00
_cell.angle_beta   90.00
_cell.angle_gamma   90.00
#
_symmetry.space_group_name_H-M   'P 1'
#
loop_
_entity.id
_entity.type
_entity.pdbx_description
1 polymer ?
#
loop_
_entity_poly.entity_id
_entity_poly.type
_entity_poly.pdbx_seq_one_letter_code
_entity_poly.pdbx_strand_id
1 'polypeptide(L)'
;MVPQEPHLFSGTVRDAIAYGRPEATDAEVETAARAVGAHEMVAALPLGYLQPVGERGRDLSAGQRRLLALARAELVGPDILLLDEATASLDLATERRVAAATQALSGRRTTVVVAHRLTTAARADRVVVLDAGVVVESGTHAELLAARGPYHRLWQAFAQGGRPATTEPLKINELVKENAR
;
A
#
# COMPACT_ATOMS: atom_id res chain seq x y z
N MET A 1 -1.42 2.27 -10.04
CA MET A 1 -2.07 2.10 -8.71
C MET A 1 -2.00 0.65 -8.28
N VAL A 2 -1.68 0.40 -7.01
CA VAL A 2 -1.75 -0.93 -6.37
C VAL A 2 -2.85 -0.86 -5.31
N PRO A 3 -4.03 -1.44 -5.58
CA PRO A 3 -5.16 -1.40 -4.65
C PRO A 3 -4.95 -2.34 -3.45
N GLN A 4 -5.77 -2.17 -2.43
CA GLN A 4 -5.79 -3.02 -1.22
C GLN A 4 -5.94 -4.51 -1.57
N GLU A 5 -6.92 -4.85 -2.40
CA GLU A 5 -7.13 -6.18 -2.96
C GLU A 5 -6.77 -6.17 -4.45
N PRO A 6 -5.55 -6.64 -4.80
CA PRO A 6 -5.13 -6.65 -6.19
C PRO A 6 -5.98 -7.65 -6.98
N HIS A 7 -6.55 -7.18 -8.08
CA HIS A 7 -7.19 -8.05 -9.04
C HIS A 7 -6.13 -8.72 -9.92
N LEU A 8 -6.16 -10.05 -9.99
CA LEU A 8 -5.38 -10.84 -10.93
C LEU A 8 -6.35 -11.47 -11.94
N PHE A 9 -6.00 -11.32 -13.22
CA PHE A 9 -6.72 -11.97 -14.30
C PHE A 9 -6.27 -13.42 -14.44
N SER A 10 -7.12 -14.27 -15.01
CA SER A 10 -6.78 -15.65 -15.31
C SER A 10 -5.64 -15.72 -16.33
N GLY A 11 -4.74 -16.67 -16.17
CA GLY A 11 -3.55 -16.84 -16.98
C GLY A 11 -2.45 -17.52 -16.18
N THR A 12 -1.19 -17.12 -16.34
CA THR A 12 -0.05 -17.57 -15.55
C THR A 12 0.42 -16.48 -14.56
N VAL A 13 1.27 -16.85 -13.62
CA VAL A 13 1.97 -15.87 -12.75
C VAL A 13 2.74 -14.85 -13.60
N ARG A 14 3.39 -15.31 -14.68
CA ARG A 14 4.06 -14.43 -15.65
C ARG A 14 3.08 -13.40 -16.23
N ASP A 15 1.91 -13.84 -16.72
CA ASP A 15 0.91 -12.96 -17.29
C ASP A 15 0.35 -11.99 -16.26
N ALA A 16 0.17 -12.43 -15.02
CA ALA A 16 -0.28 -11.59 -13.93
C ALA A 16 0.71 -10.44 -13.62
N ILE A 17 2.01 -10.68 -13.72
CA ILE A 17 3.04 -9.65 -13.55
C ILE A 17 3.12 -8.78 -14.81
N ALA A 18 3.11 -9.38 -16.00
CA ALA A 18 3.25 -8.69 -17.28
C ALA A 18 1.97 -7.95 -17.74
N TYR A 19 0.88 -8.01 -16.98
CA TYR A 19 -0.42 -7.48 -17.41
C TYR A 19 -0.39 -6.02 -17.88
N GLY A 20 0.41 -5.17 -17.25
CA GLY A 20 0.55 -3.75 -17.63
C GLY A 20 1.57 -3.49 -18.75
N ARG A 21 2.34 -4.52 -19.13
CA ARG A 21 3.36 -4.51 -20.19
C ARG A 21 3.49 -5.91 -20.80
N PRO A 22 2.50 -6.35 -21.63
CA PRO A 22 2.42 -7.73 -22.11
C PRO A 22 3.61 -8.17 -22.97
N GLU A 23 4.26 -7.21 -23.64
CA GLU A 23 5.45 -7.41 -24.47
C GLU A 23 6.76 -7.60 -23.68
N ALA A 24 6.73 -7.49 -22.36
CA ALA A 24 7.90 -7.68 -21.52
C ALA A 24 8.46 -9.10 -21.68
N THR A 25 9.77 -9.20 -21.78
CA THR A 25 10.48 -10.48 -21.83
C THR A 25 10.42 -11.19 -20.47
N ASP A 26 10.61 -12.50 -20.46
CA ASP A 26 10.65 -13.28 -19.22
C ASP A 26 11.75 -12.80 -18.26
N ALA A 27 12.89 -12.36 -18.81
CA ALA A 27 13.99 -11.79 -18.02
C ALA A 27 13.61 -10.46 -17.33
N GLU A 28 12.82 -9.60 -17.99
CA GLU A 28 12.31 -8.37 -17.39
C GLU A 28 11.27 -8.65 -16.30
N VAL A 29 10.38 -9.62 -16.53
CA VAL A 29 9.40 -10.07 -15.54
C VAL A 29 10.09 -10.63 -14.30
N GLU A 30 11.11 -11.48 -14.48
CA GLU A 30 11.91 -12.01 -13.39
C GLU A 30 12.67 -10.91 -12.64
N THR A 31 13.27 -9.96 -13.36
CA THR A 31 13.98 -8.82 -12.78
C THR A 31 13.05 -7.98 -11.91
N ALA A 32 11.85 -7.68 -12.40
CA ALA A 32 10.84 -6.95 -11.63
C ALA A 32 10.39 -7.72 -10.38
N ALA A 33 10.20 -9.04 -10.49
CA ALA A 33 9.85 -9.88 -9.36
C ALA A 33 10.98 -9.94 -8.30
N ARG A 34 12.24 -10.00 -8.71
CA ARG A 34 13.39 -9.95 -7.83
C ARG A 34 13.51 -8.62 -7.11
N ALA A 35 13.28 -7.51 -7.82
CA ALA A 35 13.37 -6.17 -7.26
C ALA A 35 12.43 -5.93 -6.07
N VAL A 36 11.26 -6.58 -6.05
CA VAL A 36 10.29 -6.51 -4.95
C VAL A 36 10.30 -7.74 -4.05
N GLY A 37 11.26 -8.66 -4.20
CA GLY A 37 11.34 -9.88 -3.40
C GLY A 37 10.22 -10.89 -3.63
N ALA A 38 9.54 -10.83 -4.78
CA ALA A 38 8.49 -11.78 -5.15
C ALA A 38 9.06 -13.06 -5.78
N HIS A 39 10.28 -13.02 -6.34
CA HIS A 39 10.88 -14.13 -7.09
C HIS A 39 10.93 -15.44 -6.30
N GLU A 40 11.41 -15.40 -5.06
CA GLU A 40 11.57 -16.59 -4.23
C GLU A 40 10.21 -17.28 -3.95
N MET A 41 9.17 -16.46 -3.76
CA MET A 41 7.81 -16.97 -3.60
C MET A 41 7.31 -17.62 -4.89
N VAL A 42 7.57 -17.01 -6.05
CA VAL A 42 7.19 -17.56 -7.36
C VAL A 42 7.98 -18.85 -7.65
N ALA A 43 9.29 -18.86 -7.41
CA ALA A 43 10.16 -20.04 -7.62
C ALA A 43 9.75 -21.24 -6.76
N ALA A 44 9.12 -21.02 -5.61
CA ALA A 44 8.61 -22.06 -4.74
C ALA A 44 7.26 -22.66 -5.22
N LEU A 45 6.60 -22.09 -6.22
CA LEU A 45 5.39 -22.66 -6.82
C LEU A 45 5.76 -23.84 -7.73
N PRO A 46 4.91 -24.88 -7.83
CA PRO A 46 5.20 -26.08 -8.60
C PRO A 46 5.62 -25.83 -10.07
N LEU A 47 5.06 -24.81 -10.71
CA LEU A 47 5.36 -24.44 -12.09
C LEU A 47 6.00 -23.05 -12.20
N GLY A 48 6.45 -22.46 -11.08
CA GLY A 48 7.11 -21.16 -11.07
C GLY A 48 6.29 -20.07 -11.76
N TYR A 49 6.90 -19.36 -12.70
CA TYR A 49 6.22 -18.31 -13.49
C TYR A 49 5.13 -18.84 -14.42
N LEU A 50 5.16 -20.13 -14.76
CA LEU A 50 4.11 -20.80 -15.57
C LEU A 50 2.96 -21.34 -14.71
N GLN A 51 3.01 -21.15 -13.39
CA GLN A 51 1.93 -21.58 -12.50
C GLN A 51 0.62 -20.88 -12.92
N PRO A 52 -0.46 -21.65 -13.20
CA PRO A 52 -1.76 -21.09 -13.49
C PRO A 52 -2.29 -20.23 -12.32
N VAL A 53 -2.90 -19.14 -12.67
CA VAL A 53 -3.61 -18.22 -11.75
C VAL A 53 -5.08 -18.23 -12.18
N GLY A 54 -5.95 -18.71 -11.31
CA GLY A 54 -7.38 -18.69 -11.51
C GLY A 54 -7.98 -17.29 -11.40
N GLU A 55 -9.27 -17.20 -11.66
CA GLU A 55 -10.00 -15.93 -11.57
C GLU A 55 -9.79 -15.26 -10.20
N ARG A 56 -9.39 -14.00 -10.22
CA ARG A 56 -9.03 -13.19 -9.04
C ARG A 56 -7.89 -13.76 -8.19
N GLY A 57 -7.12 -14.71 -8.72
CA GLY A 57 -6.01 -15.32 -7.98
C GLY A 57 -6.44 -16.10 -6.73
N ARG A 58 -7.60 -16.77 -6.75
CA ARG A 58 -8.14 -17.51 -5.59
C ARG A 58 -7.22 -18.61 -5.09
N ASP A 59 -6.35 -19.13 -5.97
CA ASP A 59 -5.39 -20.18 -5.67
C ASP A 59 -4.13 -19.65 -4.94
N LEU A 60 -4.04 -18.32 -4.77
CA LEU A 60 -2.93 -17.63 -4.14
C LEU A 60 -3.36 -17.02 -2.81
N SER A 61 -2.47 -16.98 -1.83
CA SER A 61 -2.70 -16.24 -0.59
C SER A 61 -2.81 -14.73 -0.85
N ALA A 62 -3.40 -13.98 0.08
CA ALA A 62 -3.49 -12.51 -0.02
C ALA A 62 -2.10 -11.86 -0.18
N GLY A 63 -1.10 -12.35 0.55
CA GLY A 63 0.28 -11.88 0.44
C GLY A 63 0.92 -12.19 -0.90
N GLN A 64 0.69 -13.38 -1.45
CA GLN A 64 1.17 -13.75 -2.78
C GLN A 64 0.57 -12.84 -3.86
N ARG A 65 -0.76 -12.62 -3.82
CA ARG A 65 -1.42 -11.68 -4.74
C ARG A 65 -0.83 -10.27 -4.63
N ARG A 66 -0.57 -9.81 -3.41
CA ARG A 66 0.01 -8.49 -3.18
C ARG A 66 1.42 -8.36 -3.75
N LEU A 67 2.29 -9.36 -3.54
CA LEU A 67 3.64 -9.38 -4.10
C LEU A 67 3.63 -9.38 -5.64
N LEU A 68 2.74 -10.14 -6.27
CA LEU A 68 2.59 -10.13 -7.73
C LEU A 68 2.11 -8.76 -8.25
N ALA A 69 1.21 -8.08 -7.53
CA ALA A 69 0.77 -6.74 -7.90
C ALA A 69 1.88 -5.69 -7.76
N LEU A 70 2.76 -5.83 -6.75
CA LEU A 70 3.95 -4.98 -6.60
C LEU A 70 4.97 -5.26 -7.71
N ALA A 71 5.19 -6.53 -8.09
CA ALA A 71 6.05 -6.89 -9.21
C ALA A 71 5.51 -6.33 -10.55
N ARG A 72 4.19 -6.36 -10.75
CA ARG A 72 3.52 -5.71 -11.90
C ARG A 72 3.80 -4.20 -11.91
N ALA A 73 3.67 -3.54 -10.77
CA ALA A 73 3.92 -2.10 -10.66
C ALA A 73 5.39 -1.76 -10.91
N GLU A 74 6.33 -2.60 -10.46
CA GLU A 74 7.76 -2.44 -10.74
C GLU A 74 8.06 -2.61 -12.23
N LEU A 75 7.49 -3.63 -12.89
CA LEU A 75 7.69 -3.90 -14.32
C LEU A 75 7.20 -2.73 -15.19
N VAL A 76 6.07 -2.13 -14.83
CA VAL A 76 5.51 -0.97 -15.55
C VAL A 76 6.36 0.28 -15.33
N GLY A 77 6.98 0.43 -14.17
CA GLY A 77 7.87 1.55 -13.84
C GLY A 77 7.22 2.93 -13.87
N PRO A 78 6.07 3.17 -13.21
CA PRO A 78 5.40 4.46 -13.25
C PRO A 78 6.19 5.53 -12.50
N ASP A 79 6.13 6.80 -12.95
CA ASP A 79 6.73 7.94 -12.25
C ASP A 79 6.03 8.24 -10.92
N ILE A 80 4.71 8.03 -10.88
CA ILE A 80 3.88 8.22 -9.68
C ILE A 80 3.24 6.89 -9.30
N LEU A 81 3.52 6.43 -8.09
CA LEU A 81 2.96 5.21 -7.53
C LEU A 81 1.86 5.55 -6.52
N LEU A 82 0.66 5.01 -6.72
CA LEU A 82 -0.43 5.09 -5.75
C LEU A 82 -0.60 3.74 -5.07
N LEU A 83 -0.43 3.71 -3.76
CA LEU A 83 -0.57 2.52 -2.94
C LEU A 83 -1.76 2.67 -1.98
N ASP A 84 -2.64 1.69 -1.98
CA ASP A 84 -3.70 1.57 -0.99
C ASP A 84 -3.28 0.49 0.02
N GLU A 85 -2.98 0.92 1.26
CA GLU A 85 -2.39 0.06 2.29
C GLU A 85 -3.49 -0.58 3.14
N ALA A 86 -3.83 -1.84 2.86
CA ALA A 86 -4.53 -2.66 3.83
C ALA A 86 -3.79 -3.98 4.00
N THR A 87 -3.28 -4.19 5.20
CA THR A 87 -2.56 -5.41 5.59
C THR A 87 -3.38 -6.26 6.56
N ALA A 88 -4.68 -6.06 6.61
CA ALA A 88 -5.56 -6.53 7.69
C ALA A 88 -5.72 -8.06 7.80
N SER A 89 -5.07 -8.88 6.96
CA SER A 89 -5.25 -10.34 6.97
C SER A 89 -3.98 -11.12 6.69
N LEU A 90 -2.81 -10.50 6.84
CA LEU A 90 -1.54 -11.16 6.58
C LEU A 90 -0.91 -11.65 7.89
N ASP A 91 -0.28 -12.83 7.87
CA ASP A 91 0.62 -13.25 8.93
C ASP A 91 1.85 -12.32 8.99
N LEU A 92 2.49 -12.28 10.15
CA LEU A 92 3.59 -11.34 10.42
C LEU A 92 4.78 -11.49 9.44
N ALA A 93 5.08 -12.72 8.99
CA ALA A 93 6.19 -12.95 8.07
C ALA A 93 5.87 -12.41 6.66
N THR A 94 4.66 -12.66 6.18
CA THR A 94 4.14 -12.17 4.91
C THR A 94 4.00 -10.65 4.93
N GLU A 95 3.52 -10.08 6.03
CA GLU A 95 3.44 -8.62 6.21
C GLU A 95 4.82 -7.96 6.06
N ARG A 96 5.86 -8.50 6.69
CA ARG A 96 7.23 -7.99 6.58
C ARG A 96 7.75 -8.04 5.14
N ARG A 97 7.47 -9.12 4.40
CA ARG A 97 7.83 -9.24 2.98
C ARG A 97 7.15 -8.18 2.12
N VAL A 98 5.84 -8.01 2.29
CA VAL A 98 5.06 -7.00 1.57
C VAL A 98 5.53 -5.59 1.92
N ALA A 99 5.83 -5.30 3.18
CA ALA A 99 6.36 -4.01 3.60
C ALA A 99 7.74 -3.72 2.98
N ALA A 100 8.64 -4.70 2.97
CA ALA A 100 9.95 -4.58 2.32
C ALA A 100 9.82 -4.35 0.79
N ALA A 101 8.94 -5.10 0.12
CA ALA A 101 8.63 -4.93 -1.30
C ALA A 101 8.07 -3.53 -1.59
N THR A 102 7.16 -3.05 -0.77
CA THR A 102 6.58 -1.70 -0.87
C THR A 102 7.66 -0.63 -0.72
N GLN A 103 8.54 -0.78 0.26
CA GLN A 103 9.64 0.16 0.49
C GLN A 103 10.64 0.18 -0.67
N ALA A 104 11.01 -0.99 -1.21
CA ALA A 104 11.89 -1.09 -2.38
C ALA A 104 11.30 -0.37 -3.60
N LEU A 105 9.98 -0.51 -3.79
CA LEU A 105 9.24 0.11 -4.88
C LEU A 105 9.13 1.63 -4.72
N SER A 106 8.92 2.12 -3.49
CA SER A 106 8.69 3.53 -3.16
C SER A 106 9.96 4.38 -3.23
N GLY A 107 11.13 3.82 -2.91
CA GLY A 107 12.38 4.57 -2.74
C GLY A 107 12.96 5.21 -4.00
N ARG A 108 12.35 4.97 -5.17
CA ARG A 108 12.85 5.46 -6.47
C ARG A 108 11.88 6.37 -7.22
N ARG A 109 10.73 6.70 -6.62
CA ARG A 109 9.64 7.40 -7.31
C ARG A 109 8.73 8.15 -6.35
N THR A 110 7.98 9.11 -6.88
CA THR A 110 6.94 9.76 -6.09
C THR A 110 5.86 8.75 -5.71
N THR A 111 5.67 8.55 -4.42
CA THR A 111 4.70 7.56 -3.92
C THR A 111 3.65 8.24 -3.05
N VAL A 112 2.40 8.02 -3.39
CA VAL A 112 1.24 8.41 -2.57
C VAL A 112 0.69 7.16 -1.91
N VAL A 113 0.64 7.15 -0.58
CA VAL A 113 0.15 6.01 0.21
C VAL A 113 -1.13 6.40 0.93
N VAL A 114 -2.20 5.67 0.71
CA VAL A 114 -3.38 5.71 1.58
C VAL A 114 -3.08 4.83 2.79
N ALA A 115 -2.66 5.49 3.88
CA ALA A 115 -2.16 4.80 5.06
C ALA A 115 -3.30 4.43 6.01
N HIS A 116 -3.46 3.14 6.30
CA HIS A 116 -4.36 2.62 7.33
C HIS A 116 -3.67 2.44 8.69
N ARG A 117 -2.34 2.66 8.74
CA ARG A 117 -1.54 2.60 9.96
C ARG A 117 -0.81 3.93 10.16
N LEU A 118 -0.93 4.48 11.35
CA LEU A 118 -0.22 5.72 11.69
C LEU A 118 1.30 5.57 11.62
N THR A 119 1.83 4.35 11.88
CA THR A 119 3.27 4.06 11.73
C THR A 119 3.75 4.17 10.28
N THR A 120 2.90 3.91 9.30
CA THR A 120 3.21 4.14 7.87
C THR A 120 3.21 5.64 7.59
N ALA A 121 2.18 6.35 8.02
CA ALA A 121 2.11 7.81 7.87
C ALA A 121 3.31 8.52 8.50
N ALA A 122 3.75 8.07 9.68
CA ALA A 122 4.89 8.67 10.39
C ALA A 122 6.24 8.53 9.65
N ARG A 123 6.36 7.61 8.69
CA ARG A 123 7.57 7.39 7.88
C ARG A 123 7.56 8.17 6.55
N ALA A 124 6.44 8.78 6.20
CA ALA A 124 6.32 9.54 4.99
C ALA A 124 7.04 10.89 5.10
N ASP A 125 7.59 11.38 4.00
CA ASP A 125 8.19 12.72 3.92
C ASP A 125 7.16 13.81 4.18
N ARG A 126 5.91 13.55 3.80
CA ARG A 126 4.77 14.44 4.02
C ARG A 126 3.50 13.66 4.30
N VAL A 127 2.77 14.08 5.30
CA VAL A 127 1.45 13.56 5.66
C VAL A 127 0.39 14.58 5.27
N VAL A 128 -0.69 14.10 4.66
CA VAL A 128 -1.90 14.88 4.36
C VAL A 128 -3.05 14.23 5.10
N VAL A 129 -3.71 14.99 5.96
CA VAL A 129 -4.88 14.53 6.70
C VAL A 129 -6.14 15.02 6.00
N LEU A 130 -6.98 14.05 5.64
CA LEU A 130 -8.26 14.30 4.98
C LEU A 130 -9.39 14.03 5.97
N ASP A 131 -10.36 14.94 6.02
CA ASP A 131 -11.59 14.77 6.76
C ASP A 131 -12.77 15.29 5.94
N ALA A 132 -13.84 14.52 5.83
CA ALA A 132 -15.01 14.82 5.00
C ALA A 132 -14.68 15.31 3.58
N GLY A 133 -13.62 14.74 2.96
CA GLY A 133 -13.18 15.11 1.60
C GLY A 133 -12.34 16.39 1.51
N VAL A 134 -12.01 17.01 2.65
CA VAL A 134 -11.20 18.24 2.70
C VAL A 134 -9.85 17.97 3.36
N VAL A 135 -8.80 18.61 2.87
CA VAL A 135 -7.49 18.60 3.53
C VAL A 135 -7.56 19.50 4.76
N VAL A 136 -7.43 18.90 5.95
CA VAL A 136 -7.48 19.61 7.23
C VAL A 136 -6.09 19.90 7.79
N GLU A 137 -5.09 19.07 7.48
CA GLU A 137 -3.70 19.25 7.88
C GLU A 137 -2.75 18.71 6.81
N SER A 138 -1.57 19.34 6.68
CA SER A 138 -0.50 18.83 5.83
C SER A 138 0.85 19.27 6.38
N GLY A 139 1.78 18.32 6.54
CA GLY A 139 3.12 18.56 7.06
C GLY A 139 3.90 17.28 7.28
N THR A 140 5.10 17.37 7.81
CA THR A 140 5.86 16.24 8.30
C THR A 140 5.23 15.68 9.58
N HIS A 141 5.56 14.46 9.95
CA HIS A 141 5.14 13.86 11.22
C HIS A 141 5.44 14.77 12.43
N ALA A 142 6.64 15.33 12.48
CA ALA A 142 7.06 16.19 13.60
C ALA A 142 6.27 17.51 13.66
N GLU A 143 6.05 18.17 12.52
CA GLU A 143 5.25 19.40 12.42
C GLU A 143 3.81 19.17 12.88
N LEU A 144 3.18 18.09 12.42
CA LEU A 144 1.80 17.76 12.76
C LEU A 144 1.63 17.37 14.23
N LEU A 145 2.64 16.74 14.85
CA LEU A 145 2.64 16.49 16.28
C LEU A 145 2.75 17.80 17.08
N ALA A 146 3.61 18.74 16.64
CA ALA A 146 3.78 20.04 17.28
C ALA A 146 2.52 20.92 17.17
N ALA A 147 1.80 20.83 16.05
CA ALA A 147 0.57 21.58 15.79
C ALA A 147 -0.61 21.19 16.72
N ARG A 148 -0.54 20.01 17.37
CA ARG A 148 -1.57 19.48 18.29
C ARG A 148 -2.98 19.38 17.69
N GLY A 149 -3.08 19.23 16.38
CA GLY A 149 -4.33 19.13 15.63
C GLY A 149 -4.90 17.71 15.54
N PRO A 150 -5.74 17.42 14.53
CA PRO A 150 -6.33 16.10 14.28
C PRO A 150 -5.31 14.96 14.24
N TYR A 151 -4.20 15.13 13.54
CA TYR A 151 -3.15 14.11 13.46
C TYR A 151 -2.54 13.79 14.83
N HIS A 152 -2.26 14.80 15.62
CA HIS A 152 -1.72 14.63 16.99
C HIS A 152 -2.68 13.82 17.86
N ARG A 153 -3.98 14.12 17.82
CA ARG A 153 -5.00 13.37 18.57
C ARG A 153 -5.04 11.89 18.18
N LEU A 154 -5.00 11.60 16.87
CA LEU A 154 -4.93 10.24 16.36
C LEU A 154 -3.68 9.51 16.84
N TRP A 155 -2.52 10.20 16.80
CA TRP A 155 -1.25 9.65 17.27
C TRP A 155 -1.26 9.36 18.77
N GLN A 156 -1.78 10.25 19.58
CA GLN A 156 -1.91 10.04 21.03
C GLN A 156 -2.79 8.84 21.36
N ALA A 157 -3.94 8.71 20.71
CA ALA A 157 -4.83 7.55 20.89
C ALA A 157 -4.13 6.23 20.53
N PHE A 158 -3.35 6.23 19.46
CA PHE A 158 -2.55 5.08 19.04
C PHE A 158 -1.45 4.76 20.08
N ALA A 159 -0.71 5.75 20.56
CA ALA A 159 0.40 5.58 21.51
C ALA A 159 -0.05 5.10 22.90
N GLN A 160 -1.29 5.41 23.29
CA GLN A 160 -1.91 4.96 24.55
C GLN A 160 -2.49 3.54 24.47
N GLY A 161 -2.20 2.77 23.39
CA GLY A 161 -2.72 1.40 23.22
C GLY A 161 -4.21 1.35 22.86
N GLY A 162 -4.81 2.51 22.59
CA GLY A 162 -6.15 2.60 22.05
C GLY A 162 -6.15 2.10 20.60
N ARG A 163 -6.88 1.04 20.30
CA ARG A 163 -7.37 0.83 18.94
C ARG A 163 -8.07 2.14 18.57
N PRO A 164 -7.78 2.78 17.43
CA PRO A 164 -8.63 3.88 17.00
C PRO A 164 -10.05 3.33 16.98
N ALA A 165 -10.93 3.94 17.75
CA ALA A 165 -12.34 3.60 17.71
C ALA A 165 -12.72 3.65 16.22
N THR A 166 -13.31 2.58 15.75
CA THR A 166 -13.90 2.47 14.42
C THR A 166 -14.60 3.79 14.13
N THR A 167 -14.17 4.45 13.11
CA THR A 167 -14.54 5.78 12.65
C THR A 167 -16.04 6.07 12.79
N GLU A 168 -16.46 6.61 13.93
CA GLU A 168 -17.57 7.56 13.84
C GLU A 168 -16.98 8.79 13.14
N PRO A 169 -17.59 9.27 12.05
CA PRO A 169 -17.14 10.50 11.42
C PRO A 169 -17.18 11.59 12.50
N LEU A 170 -16.02 12.23 12.74
CA LEU A 170 -15.97 13.41 13.59
C LEU A 170 -17.06 14.36 13.09
N LYS A 171 -18.06 14.61 13.92
CA LYS A 171 -19.15 15.54 13.60
C LYS A 171 -18.56 16.96 13.59
N ILE A 172 -18.05 17.38 12.43
CA ILE A 172 -17.45 18.73 12.23
C ILE A 172 -18.52 19.82 12.10
N ASN A 173 -19.75 19.61 12.51
CA ASN A 173 -20.77 20.66 12.47
C ASN A 173 -20.62 21.75 13.53
N GLU A 174 -19.66 21.66 14.45
CA GLU A 174 -19.50 22.68 15.48
C GLU A 174 -18.30 23.62 15.28
N LEU A 175 -17.30 23.25 14.47
CA LEU A 175 -16.09 24.07 14.30
C LEU A 175 -16.16 25.11 13.16
N VAL A 176 -17.19 25.06 12.31
CA VAL A 176 -17.36 26.03 11.20
C VAL A 176 -18.06 27.33 11.66
N LYS A 177 -18.62 27.38 12.86
CA LYS A 177 -19.35 28.57 13.35
C LYS A 177 -18.48 29.61 14.07
N GLU A 178 -17.23 29.32 14.39
CA GLU A 178 -16.40 30.23 15.18
C GLU A 178 -15.43 31.13 14.37
N ASN A 179 -15.24 30.88 13.06
CA ASN A 179 -14.36 31.69 12.19
C ASN A 179 -15.10 32.62 11.21
N ALA A 180 -16.35 32.95 11.48
CA ALA A 180 -17.14 33.93 10.71
C ALA A 180 -17.61 35.08 11.62
N ARG A 181 -16.63 35.74 12.28
CA ARG A 181 -16.80 37.09 12.85
C ARG A 181 -15.53 37.89 12.72
#